data_ed26fb70834a3fbf5879f81240ae73fa
#
_entry.id   ed26fb70834a3fbf5879f81240ae73fa
#
_cell.length_a   1.000
_cell.length_b   1.000
_cell.length_c   1.000
_cell.angle_alpha   90.00
_cell.angle_beta   90.00
_cell.angle_gamma   90.00
#
_symmetry.space_group_name_H-M   'P 1'
#
loop_
_entity.id
_entity.type
_entity.pdbx_description
1 polymer ?
#
loop_
_entity_poly.entity_id
_entity_poly.type
_entity_poly.pdbx_seq_one_letter_code
_entity_poly.pdbx_strand_id
1 'polypeptide(L)'
;MKKDTANESKAESDTQTSDSDSVESSVATASSATTPNKQATNDPQVTPQQLGTMVAFLQFPDWFKTGIQDGGMYYGTNNPKMVVGGNEVAGYDFISANGDPTSYIYYKKNGDTVTIKYVDPKGSECVADAGFTTKTVSYHNLLQDYYQNQSQKDEVNSDASQLKSWASVNQDVYQSQN
;
A
#
# COMPACT_ATOMS: atom_id res chain seq x y z
N MET A 1 19.99 -16.08 61.71
CA MET A 1 19.00 -15.48 62.63
C MET A 1 17.82 -15.10 61.72
N LYS A 2 16.77 -15.92 61.72
CA LYS A 2 15.48 -15.72 62.36
C LYS A 2 14.76 -14.49 61.78
N LYS A 3 13.51 -14.48 61.27
CA LYS A 3 12.33 -15.38 61.39
C LYS A 3 11.25 -14.72 60.54
N ASP A 4 10.55 -15.46 59.71
CA ASP A 4 9.13 -15.73 59.68
C ASP A 4 8.17 -14.60 60.12
N THR A 5 7.14 -14.32 59.32
CA THR A 5 5.81 -14.80 59.67
C THR A 5 4.80 -14.47 58.53
N ALA A 6 4.06 -15.48 58.09
CA ALA A 6 2.83 -15.45 57.33
C ALA A 6 1.68 -14.78 58.13
N ASN A 7 0.69 -14.26 57.44
CA ASN A 7 -0.69 -14.39 57.89
C ASN A 7 -1.70 -14.43 56.74
N GLU A 8 -2.41 -15.53 56.77
CA GLU A 8 -3.61 -15.91 56.06
C GLU A 8 -4.83 -15.34 56.81
N SER A 9 -5.84 -14.89 56.10
CA SER A 9 -7.24 -14.98 56.55
C SER A 9 -8.21 -14.70 55.40
N LYS A 10 -8.84 -15.61 54.99
CA LYS A 10 -10.09 -16.21 54.63
C LYS A 10 -11.30 -15.59 55.35
N ALA A 11 -12.32 -15.19 54.63
CA ALA A 11 -13.73 -15.36 54.98
C ALA A 11 -14.64 -15.14 53.75
N GLU A 12 -15.43 -16.13 53.55
CA GLU A 12 -16.59 -16.29 52.66
C GLU A 12 -17.81 -15.50 53.18
N SER A 13 -18.75 -15.30 52.28
CA SER A 13 -20.20 -15.52 52.42
C SER A 13 -20.97 -14.41 51.69
N ASP A 14 -21.90 -14.60 50.92
CA ASP A 14 -22.98 -15.46 50.51
C ASP A 14 -24.10 -14.56 49.92
N THR A 15 -24.61 -14.96 48.78
CA THR A 15 -26.01 -15.03 48.32
C THR A 15 -26.92 -13.78 48.43
N GLN A 16 -27.45 -13.26 47.34
CA GLN A 16 -28.84 -13.51 46.90
C GLN A 16 -29.26 -12.76 45.61
N THR A 17 -29.78 -13.54 44.72
CA THR A 17 -30.74 -13.44 43.66
C THR A 17 -31.70 -12.23 43.67
N SER A 18 -31.88 -11.58 42.51
CA SER A 18 -33.18 -11.18 42.02
C SER A 18 -33.19 -10.94 40.53
N ASP A 19 -34.07 -11.65 39.87
CA ASP A 19 -34.54 -11.48 38.48
C ASP A 19 -35.09 -10.10 38.19
N SER A 20 -34.87 -9.63 36.98
CA SER A 20 -35.89 -9.07 36.07
C SER A 20 -35.26 -8.62 34.74
N ASP A 21 -35.48 -9.40 33.73
CA ASP A 21 -36.24 -9.15 32.51
C ASP A 21 -35.89 -7.97 31.60
N SER A 22 -35.64 -8.37 30.35
CA SER A 22 -35.91 -7.64 29.09
C SER A 22 -35.12 -6.35 28.79
N VAL A 23 -34.34 -6.34 27.77
CA VAL A 23 -34.66 -6.15 26.35
C VAL A 23 -33.44 -6.36 25.47
N GLU A 24 -33.60 -7.23 24.57
CA GLU A 24 -32.85 -7.46 23.35
C GLU A 24 -32.65 -6.13 22.59
N SER A 25 -31.41 -5.76 22.31
CA SER A 25 -31.10 -4.82 21.25
C SER A 25 -29.82 -5.26 20.57
N SER A 26 -30.01 -6.18 19.66
CA SER A 26 -29.02 -6.60 18.67
C SER A 26 -28.71 -5.42 17.74
N VAL A 27 -27.63 -4.72 17.97
CA VAL A 27 -27.05 -3.82 16.96
C VAL A 27 -26.17 -4.69 16.06
N ALA A 28 -26.79 -5.24 15.06
CA ALA A 28 -26.09 -5.79 13.92
C ALA A 28 -25.32 -4.64 13.22
N THR A 29 -24.01 -4.63 13.39
CA THR A 29 -23.13 -3.81 12.56
C THR A 29 -23.19 -4.40 11.15
N ALA A 30 -24.06 -3.83 10.34
CA ALA A 30 -24.14 -4.12 8.91
C ALA A 30 -22.86 -3.60 8.28
N SER A 31 -21.96 -4.54 7.99
CA SER A 31 -20.85 -4.32 7.07
C SER A 31 -21.48 -4.05 5.70
N SER A 32 -21.58 -2.80 5.32
CA SER A 32 -22.03 -2.39 3.98
C SER A 32 -20.99 -2.85 2.98
N ALA A 33 -21.18 -4.04 2.44
CA ALA A 33 -20.57 -4.44 1.19
C ALA A 33 -21.16 -3.55 0.09
N THR A 34 -20.47 -2.45 -0.20
CA THR A 34 -20.77 -1.62 -1.37
C THR A 34 -20.43 -2.44 -2.60
N THR A 35 -21.43 -3.01 -3.22
CA THR A 35 -21.34 -3.60 -4.56
C THR A 35 -20.80 -2.51 -5.51
N PRO A 36 -19.71 -2.71 -6.25
CA PRO A 36 -19.22 -1.72 -7.18
C PRO A 36 -20.26 -1.57 -8.30
N ASN A 37 -20.97 -0.45 -8.25
CA ASN A 37 -21.83 -0.01 -9.35
C ASN A 37 -20.91 0.24 -10.55
N LYS A 38 -21.07 -0.58 -11.59
CA LYS A 38 -20.33 -0.50 -12.85
C LYS A 38 -20.84 0.69 -13.67
N GLN A 39 -20.64 1.88 -13.16
CA GLN A 39 -20.84 3.11 -13.89
C GLN A 39 -19.59 3.30 -14.76
N ALA A 40 -19.75 3.27 -16.07
CA ALA A 40 -18.70 3.65 -17.00
C ALA A 40 -18.41 5.13 -16.76
N THR A 41 -17.43 5.41 -15.92
CA THR A 41 -16.95 6.75 -15.68
C THR A 41 -16.15 7.18 -16.90
N ASN A 42 -16.44 8.38 -17.44
CA ASN A 42 -15.62 9.02 -18.47
C ASN A 42 -14.32 9.56 -17.87
N ASP A 43 -13.69 8.77 -17.00
CA ASP A 43 -12.45 9.17 -16.35
C ASP A 43 -11.32 9.32 -17.38
N PRO A 44 -10.50 10.36 -17.25
CA PRO A 44 -9.39 10.57 -18.15
C PRO A 44 -8.43 9.38 -18.09
N GLN A 45 -7.96 8.94 -19.26
CA GLN A 45 -6.92 7.94 -19.31
C GLN A 45 -5.58 8.61 -19.04
N VAL A 46 -4.87 8.13 -18.04
CA VAL A 46 -3.51 8.56 -17.72
C VAL A 46 -2.50 7.51 -18.17
N THR A 47 -1.25 7.94 -18.37
CA THR A 47 -0.16 7.01 -18.66
C THR A 47 0.18 6.16 -17.43
N PRO A 48 0.83 5.01 -17.61
CA PRO A 48 1.30 4.21 -16.48
C PRO A 48 2.20 4.99 -15.50
N GLN A 49 3.07 5.88 -16.01
CA GLN A 49 3.92 6.74 -15.17
C GLN A 49 3.09 7.71 -14.32
N GLN A 50 2.08 8.37 -14.91
CA GLN A 50 1.17 9.25 -14.19
C GLN A 50 0.38 8.49 -13.11
N LEU A 51 -0.10 7.28 -13.45
CA LEU A 51 -0.77 6.43 -12.46
C LEU A 51 0.19 6.04 -11.33
N GLY A 52 1.43 5.65 -11.65
CA GLY A 52 2.46 5.34 -10.66
C GLY A 52 2.78 6.53 -9.75
N THR A 53 2.86 7.73 -10.32
CA THR A 53 3.07 8.97 -9.56
C THR A 53 1.93 9.20 -8.56
N MET A 54 0.67 9.08 -8.99
CA MET A 54 -0.49 9.21 -8.09
C MET A 54 -0.50 8.13 -6.99
N VAL A 55 -0.14 6.90 -7.34
CA VAL A 55 0.00 5.81 -6.37
C VAL A 55 1.12 6.10 -5.36
N ALA A 56 2.25 6.65 -5.81
CA ALA A 56 3.35 7.03 -4.93
C ALA A 56 2.97 8.20 -4.00
N PHE A 57 2.22 9.19 -4.49
CA PHE A 57 1.67 10.26 -3.65
C PHE A 57 0.73 9.73 -2.57
N LEU A 58 -0.10 8.75 -2.91
CA LEU A 58 -1.02 8.13 -1.95
C LEU A 58 -0.27 7.33 -0.88
N GLN A 59 0.80 6.64 -1.25
CA GLN A 59 1.41 5.62 -0.40
C GLN A 59 2.60 6.14 0.40
N PHE A 60 3.51 6.89 -0.24
CA PHE A 60 4.75 7.38 0.33
C PHE A 60 5.15 8.74 -0.27
N PRO A 61 4.35 9.82 -0.04
CA PRO A 61 4.55 11.11 -0.70
C PRO A 61 5.93 11.73 -0.46
N ASP A 62 6.40 11.75 0.77
CA ASP A 62 7.68 12.38 1.13
C ASP A 62 8.87 11.63 0.52
N TRP A 63 8.85 10.30 0.58
CA TRP A 63 9.85 9.44 -0.05
C TRP A 63 9.90 9.68 -1.56
N PHE A 64 8.74 9.74 -2.20
CA PHE A 64 8.66 9.93 -3.64
C PHE A 64 9.17 11.33 -4.05
N LYS A 65 8.73 12.39 -3.35
CA LYS A 65 9.18 13.76 -3.63
C LYS A 65 10.67 13.93 -3.45
N THR A 66 11.24 13.38 -2.39
CA THR A 66 12.69 13.37 -2.17
C THR A 66 13.40 12.64 -3.30
N GLY A 67 12.92 11.44 -3.68
CA GLY A 67 13.52 10.65 -4.74
C GLY A 67 13.46 11.33 -6.13
N ILE A 68 12.38 12.08 -6.42
CA ILE A 68 12.29 12.90 -7.64
C ILE A 68 13.35 14.02 -7.62
N GLN A 69 13.49 14.77 -6.50
CA GLN A 69 14.46 15.84 -6.35
C GLN A 69 15.90 15.35 -6.52
N ASP A 70 16.21 14.17 -6.01
CA ASP A 70 17.52 13.53 -6.10
C ASP A 70 17.74 12.86 -7.48
N GLY A 71 16.74 12.82 -8.33
CA GLY A 71 16.80 12.15 -9.63
C GLY A 71 17.01 10.63 -9.51
N GLY A 72 16.58 10.05 -8.39
CA GLY A 72 16.76 8.62 -8.07
C GLY A 72 15.53 7.74 -8.33
N MET A 73 14.47 8.27 -8.96
CA MET A 73 13.23 7.52 -9.18
C MET A 73 13.16 6.88 -10.54
N TYR A 74 12.67 5.65 -10.56
CA TYR A 74 12.53 4.82 -11.75
C TYR A 74 11.12 4.28 -11.90
N TYR A 75 10.73 4.10 -13.16
CA TYR A 75 9.50 3.45 -13.56
C TYR A 75 9.80 2.24 -14.44
N GLY A 76 9.05 1.18 -14.25
CA GLY A 76 9.14 -0.01 -15.07
C GLY A 76 7.84 -0.80 -15.12
N THR A 77 7.80 -1.76 -16.05
CA THR A 77 6.72 -2.73 -16.17
C THR A 77 7.28 -4.13 -15.96
N ASN A 78 6.73 -4.87 -15.03
CA ASN A 78 7.06 -6.26 -14.81
C ASN A 78 6.50 -7.12 -15.95
N ASN A 79 7.33 -7.49 -16.88
CA ASN A 79 6.98 -8.48 -17.88
C ASN A 79 7.40 -9.89 -17.43
N PRO A 80 6.85 -10.97 -18.03
CA PRO A 80 7.19 -12.34 -17.63
C PRO A 80 8.67 -12.74 -17.76
N LYS A 81 9.49 -11.93 -18.44
CA LYS A 81 10.93 -12.18 -18.63
C LYS A 81 11.81 -11.41 -17.63
N MET A 82 11.22 -10.40 -16.96
CA MET A 82 11.93 -9.55 -16.00
C MET A 82 11.04 -9.37 -14.76
N VAL A 83 10.86 -10.42 -13.99
CA VAL A 83 10.04 -10.35 -12.78
C VAL A 83 10.91 -9.88 -11.62
N VAL A 84 10.86 -8.58 -11.35
CA VAL A 84 11.39 -8.01 -10.10
C VAL A 84 10.32 -8.23 -9.02
N GLY A 85 10.69 -8.81 -7.89
CA GLY A 85 9.78 -9.07 -6.77
C GLY A 85 8.95 -10.36 -6.85
N GLY A 86 9.29 -11.28 -7.77
CA GLY A 86 8.68 -12.60 -7.86
C GLY A 86 7.35 -12.65 -8.61
N ASN A 87 6.77 -13.85 -8.68
CA ASN A 87 5.57 -14.12 -9.47
C ASN A 87 4.31 -13.38 -9.01
N GLU A 88 4.24 -12.97 -7.74
CA GLU A 88 3.08 -12.28 -7.18
C GLU A 88 2.83 -10.90 -7.78
N VAL A 89 3.84 -10.29 -8.37
CA VAL A 89 3.79 -8.97 -9.01
C VAL A 89 4.00 -9.03 -10.52
N ALA A 90 3.91 -10.23 -11.09
CA ALA A 90 3.99 -10.41 -12.54
C ALA A 90 2.87 -9.62 -13.26
N GLY A 91 3.24 -8.80 -14.25
CA GLY A 91 2.31 -7.95 -14.99
C GLY A 91 1.81 -6.73 -14.22
N TYR A 92 2.50 -6.35 -13.15
CA TYR A 92 2.34 -5.05 -12.50
C TYR A 92 3.33 -4.03 -13.09
N ASP A 93 2.94 -2.78 -13.14
CA ASP A 93 3.88 -1.68 -13.26
C ASP A 93 4.47 -1.37 -11.89
N PHE A 94 5.58 -0.63 -11.84
CA PHE A 94 6.21 -0.27 -10.58
C PHE A 94 6.93 1.08 -10.63
N ILE A 95 7.04 1.69 -9.45
CA ILE A 95 7.95 2.79 -9.14
C ILE A 95 8.99 2.26 -8.13
N SER A 96 10.24 2.68 -8.27
CA SER A 96 11.34 2.28 -7.38
C SER A 96 12.34 3.43 -7.23
N ALA A 97 13.03 3.48 -6.09
CA ALA A 97 14.15 4.39 -5.86
C ALA A 97 15.48 3.64 -5.96
N ASN A 98 16.40 4.14 -6.80
CA ASN A 98 17.80 3.68 -6.91
C ASN A 98 18.00 2.16 -7.03
N GLY A 99 16.96 1.42 -7.44
CA GLY A 99 17.02 -0.03 -7.57
C GLY A 99 17.04 -0.81 -6.26
N ASP A 100 16.76 -0.17 -5.14
CA ASP A 100 16.61 -0.83 -3.84
C ASP A 100 15.40 -1.78 -3.86
N PRO A 101 15.59 -3.10 -3.63
CA PRO A 101 14.50 -4.07 -3.63
C PRO A 101 13.37 -3.76 -2.64
N THR A 102 13.66 -3.00 -1.61
CA THR A 102 12.70 -2.61 -0.56
C THR A 102 11.84 -1.42 -0.93
N SER A 103 12.23 -0.70 -1.99
CA SER A 103 11.63 0.57 -2.41
C SER A 103 10.61 0.44 -3.54
N TYR A 104 10.19 -0.79 -3.88
CA TYR A 104 9.26 -1.01 -4.96
C TYR A 104 7.81 -0.81 -4.52
N ILE A 105 7.10 0.04 -5.25
CA ILE A 105 5.64 0.15 -5.20
C ILE A 105 5.11 -0.41 -6.51
N TYR A 106 4.49 -1.58 -6.45
CA TYR A 106 3.86 -2.23 -7.60
C TYR A 106 2.40 -1.81 -7.70
N TYR A 107 1.91 -1.58 -8.91
CA TYR A 107 0.51 -1.23 -9.13
C TYR A 107 -0.03 -1.83 -10.42
N LYS A 108 -1.32 -2.16 -10.41
CA LYS A 108 -2.02 -2.71 -11.58
C LYS A 108 -3.44 -2.18 -11.62
N LYS A 109 -3.79 -1.53 -12.73
CA LYS A 109 -5.16 -1.08 -12.98
C LYS A 109 -5.97 -2.20 -13.63
N ASN A 110 -7.16 -2.43 -13.12
CA ASN A 110 -8.16 -3.33 -13.69
C ASN A 110 -9.55 -2.68 -13.59
N GLY A 111 -10.02 -2.10 -14.69
CA GLY A 111 -11.24 -1.28 -14.69
C GLY A 111 -11.08 -0.05 -13.79
N ASP A 112 -11.98 0.15 -12.85
CA ASP A 112 -11.92 1.21 -11.84
C ASP A 112 -11.13 0.81 -10.58
N THR A 113 -10.49 -0.33 -10.59
CA THR A 113 -9.72 -0.82 -9.44
C THR A 113 -8.22 -0.71 -9.71
N VAL A 114 -7.48 -0.12 -8.77
CA VAL A 114 -6.01 -0.14 -8.76
C VAL A 114 -5.55 -0.96 -7.56
N THR A 115 -4.89 -2.07 -7.84
CA THR A 115 -4.25 -2.90 -6.82
C THR A 115 -2.82 -2.44 -6.64
N ILE A 116 -2.42 -2.17 -5.40
CA ILE A 116 -1.10 -1.68 -5.00
C ILE A 116 -0.46 -2.73 -4.10
N LYS A 117 0.81 -3.08 -4.36
CA LYS A 117 1.60 -3.97 -3.51
C LYS A 117 2.93 -3.33 -3.17
N TYR A 118 3.35 -3.45 -1.92
CA TYR A 118 4.63 -2.94 -1.43
C TYR A 118 5.09 -3.75 -0.23
N VAL A 119 6.38 -3.71 0.07
CA VAL A 119 6.94 -4.36 1.27
C VAL A 119 6.77 -3.40 2.45
N ASP A 120 6.17 -3.90 3.52
CA ASP A 120 5.94 -3.15 4.76
C ASP A 120 6.38 -4.03 5.96
N PRO A 121 7.67 -3.95 6.36
CA PRO A 121 8.17 -4.73 7.48
C PRO A 121 7.47 -4.33 8.77
N LYS A 122 6.93 -5.31 9.48
CA LYS A 122 6.20 -5.09 10.75
C LYS A 122 7.11 -5.35 11.94
N GLY A 123 7.25 -4.34 12.80
CA GLY A 123 8.03 -4.47 14.03
C GLY A 123 9.54 -4.66 13.77
N SER A 124 10.12 -5.76 14.25
CA SER A 124 11.53 -6.10 14.07
C SER A 124 11.79 -7.04 12.89
N GLU A 125 10.81 -7.24 12.01
CA GLU A 125 10.94 -8.12 10.85
C GLU A 125 12.00 -7.59 9.88
N CYS A 126 12.85 -8.48 9.37
CA CYS A 126 13.78 -8.13 8.32
C CYS A 126 13.02 -7.88 7.01
N VAL A 127 13.36 -6.82 6.28
CA VAL A 127 12.73 -6.50 5.00
C VAL A 127 12.78 -7.67 4.00
N ALA A 128 13.85 -8.46 4.05
CA ALA A 128 14.00 -9.63 3.19
C ALA A 128 12.99 -10.76 3.48
N ASP A 129 12.46 -10.80 4.70
CA ASP A 129 11.48 -11.79 5.15
C ASP A 129 10.04 -11.23 5.13
N ALA A 130 9.89 -9.93 4.94
CA ALA A 130 8.59 -9.27 4.90
C ALA A 130 7.85 -9.60 3.59
N GLY A 131 6.61 -10.02 3.72
CA GLY A 131 5.71 -10.24 2.60
C GLY A 131 5.16 -8.93 2.01
N PHE A 132 4.41 -9.05 0.92
CA PHE A 132 3.73 -7.91 0.34
C PHE A 132 2.50 -7.52 1.14
N THR A 133 2.41 -6.25 1.47
CA THR A 133 1.14 -5.62 1.83
C THR A 133 0.39 -5.27 0.55
N THR A 134 -0.91 -5.62 0.51
CA THR A 134 -1.77 -5.34 -0.65
C THR A 134 -2.86 -4.36 -0.26
N LYS A 135 -3.03 -3.31 -1.05
CA LYS A 135 -4.07 -2.29 -0.93
C LYS A 135 -4.82 -2.17 -2.25
N THR A 136 -6.12 -1.98 -2.18
CA THR A 136 -6.97 -1.75 -3.33
C THR A 136 -7.65 -0.39 -3.21
N VAL A 137 -7.61 0.41 -4.27
CA VAL A 137 -8.21 1.75 -4.32
C VAL A 137 -9.00 1.92 -5.61
N SER A 138 -9.96 2.84 -5.63
CA SER A 138 -10.66 3.23 -6.85
C SER A 138 -9.77 4.12 -7.70
N TYR A 139 -9.72 3.84 -8.99
CA TYR A 139 -9.05 4.70 -9.98
C TYR A 139 -9.70 6.09 -10.05
N HIS A 140 -11.04 6.13 -9.99
CA HIS A 140 -11.78 7.37 -9.93
C HIS A 140 -11.36 8.23 -8.72
N ASN A 141 -11.25 7.63 -7.54
CA ASN A 141 -10.81 8.35 -6.34
C ASN A 141 -9.37 8.86 -6.47
N LEU A 142 -8.45 8.08 -7.04
CA LEU A 142 -7.09 8.55 -7.32
C LEU A 142 -7.09 9.78 -8.23
N LEU A 143 -7.93 9.78 -9.26
CA LEU A 143 -8.06 10.95 -10.14
C LEU A 143 -8.66 12.16 -9.42
N GLN A 144 -9.64 11.97 -8.55
CA GLN A 144 -10.21 13.05 -7.74
C GLN A 144 -9.19 13.66 -6.78
N ASP A 145 -8.40 12.81 -6.13
CA ASP A 145 -7.43 13.25 -5.13
C ASP A 145 -6.21 13.93 -5.74
N TYR A 146 -5.75 13.46 -6.93
CA TYR A 146 -4.44 13.84 -7.47
C TYR A 146 -4.45 14.37 -8.91
N TYR A 147 -5.56 14.36 -9.62
CA TYR A 147 -5.60 14.70 -11.07
C TYR A 147 -6.85 15.48 -11.49
N GLN A 148 -7.55 16.09 -10.56
CA GLN A 148 -8.82 16.76 -10.84
C GLN A 148 -8.63 18.16 -11.46
N ASN A 149 -7.84 19.01 -10.81
CA ASN A 149 -7.61 20.38 -11.23
C ASN A 149 -6.27 20.54 -11.98
N GLN A 150 -6.06 21.72 -12.60
CA GLN A 150 -4.87 21.95 -13.43
C GLN A 150 -3.57 21.85 -12.61
N SER A 151 -3.53 22.38 -11.39
CA SER A 151 -2.35 22.33 -10.53
C SER A 151 -1.95 20.89 -10.19
N GLN A 152 -2.91 20.04 -9.86
CA GLN A 152 -2.67 18.62 -9.61
C GLN A 152 -2.16 17.90 -10.86
N LYS A 153 -2.75 18.20 -12.02
CA LYS A 153 -2.29 17.64 -13.32
C LYS A 153 -0.87 18.06 -13.64
N ASP A 154 -0.55 19.33 -13.44
CA ASP A 154 0.79 19.86 -13.69
C ASP A 154 1.82 19.21 -12.77
N GLU A 155 1.49 19.02 -11.49
CA GLU A 155 2.34 18.34 -10.52
C GLU A 155 2.58 16.87 -10.90
N VAL A 156 1.52 16.10 -11.14
CA VAL A 156 1.63 14.69 -11.57
C VAL A 156 2.41 14.56 -12.87
N ASN A 157 2.13 15.44 -13.85
CA ASN A 157 2.83 15.41 -15.16
C ASN A 157 4.31 15.76 -15.02
N SER A 158 4.62 16.78 -14.21
CA SER A 158 5.99 17.19 -13.92
C SER A 158 6.79 16.04 -13.30
N ASP A 159 6.27 15.45 -12.24
CA ASP A 159 6.97 14.37 -11.52
C ASP A 159 7.05 13.09 -12.35
N ALA A 160 5.97 12.72 -13.04
CA ALA A 160 5.97 11.57 -13.95
C ALA A 160 7.01 11.70 -15.07
N SER A 161 7.26 12.92 -15.57
CA SER A 161 8.26 13.19 -16.60
C SER A 161 9.71 13.02 -16.13
N GLN A 162 9.94 13.08 -14.82
CA GLN A 162 11.25 12.91 -14.19
C GLN A 162 11.58 11.44 -13.86
N LEU A 163 10.61 10.54 -13.97
CA LEU A 163 10.83 9.12 -13.78
C LEU A 163 11.72 8.56 -14.89
N LYS A 164 12.83 7.97 -14.50
CA LYS A 164 13.75 7.29 -15.43
C LYS A 164 13.21 5.91 -15.79
N SER A 165 13.47 5.47 -17.01
CA SER A 165 13.10 4.11 -17.41
C SER A 165 13.98 3.08 -16.70
N TRP A 166 13.37 2.13 -16.00
CA TRP A 166 14.09 0.98 -15.42
C TRP A 166 14.82 0.15 -16.48
N ALA A 167 14.27 0.07 -17.69
CA ALA A 167 14.91 -0.65 -18.79
C ALA A 167 16.27 -0.03 -19.20
N SER A 168 16.45 1.28 -19.03
CA SER A 168 17.74 1.92 -19.33
C SER A 168 18.83 1.58 -18.32
N VAL A 169 18.47 1.37 -17.07
CA VAL A 169 19.42 0.99 -15.98
C VAL A 169 19.93 -0.43 -16.18
N ASN A 170 19.06 -1.34 -16.60
CA ASN A 170 19.44 -2.74 -16.82
C ASN A 170 20.27 -2.97 -18.09
N GLN A 171 20.22 -2.10 -19.07
CA GLN A 171 21.07 -2.24 -20.26
C GLN A 171 22.55 -2.09 -19.91
N ASP A 172 22.89 -1.20 -19.00
CA ASP A 172 24.28 -0.99 -18.59
C ASP A 172 24.81 -2.15 -17.74
N VAL A 173 23.96 -2.77 -16.93
CA VAL A 173 24.34 -3.93 -16.09
C VAL A 173 24.51 -5.20 -16.93
N TYR A 174 23.67 -5.42 -17.93
CA TYR A 174 23.79 -6.60 -18.80
C TYR A 174 24.90 -6.49 -19.83
N GLN A 175 25.27 -5.28 -20.26
CA GLN A 175 26.40 -5.07 -21.18
C GLN A 175 27.76 -5.16 -20.49
N SER A 176 27.84 -4.97 -19.18
CA SER A 176 29.07 -5.09 -18.41
C SER A 176 29.43 -6.53 -18.02
N GLN A 177 28.55 -7.50 -18.28
CA GLN A 177 28.76 -8.92 -17.99
C GLN A 177 29.07 -9.81 -19.23
N ASN A 178 29.15 -9.22 -20.40
CA ASN A 178 29.58 -9.83 -21.66
C ASN A 178 30.86 -9.16 -22.17
#